data_6b941fe37f42e1fcaf1324db1584c123
#
_entry.id   6b941fe37f42e1fcaf1324db1584c123
#
_cell.length_a   1.000
_cell.length_b   1.000
_cell.length_c   1.000
_cell.angle_alpha   90.00
_cell.angle_beta   90.00
_cell.angle_gamma   90.00
#
_symmetry.space_group_name_H-M   'P 1'
#
loop_
_entity.id
_entity.type
_entity.pdbx_description
1 polymer ?
#
loop_
_entity_poly.entity_id
_entity_poly.type
_entity_poly.pdbx_seq_one_letter_code
_entity_poly.pdbx_strand_id
1 'polypeptide(L)'
;TDEELTLTTTFFNSEDSDATIKSLTYSIGGTVIGTDKTGYTLAKSSTLDVPFKYTPTAARVFTVQVTAVVEQGNNEYTFTKTIGLDVLNADSLVYIGIDASHYNEYVSGNYKDSTGNFGNLAADHSVRTVQLNTGADLIAACSNPKYKALILTAPSRRLADAQTNPKTYSDAELKALADFNAAGGTVILAGWSDNYENYDVIQKNPAIKHMAETQNDVLKALGSSLRISDDATYDDVRSAADGVDKWRLYFSTYNTDNFLTSGVIVDADHPYDKLYTERFSHYGGASIYAVDAGGNPTSALPSTVSPVVYGHATTYSIDVDKDGKGGAGTPKYTYAANDNRLLVMATEQLEGKGLIVVSGAAFMSNFEVQAQ
;
A
#
# COMPACT_ATOMS: atom_id res chain seq x y z
N THR A 1 -8.86 16.30 -15.49
CA THR A 1 -8.70 17.31 -16.57
C THR A 1 -7.33 17.99 -16.47
N ASP A 2 -6.87 18.58 -17.60
CA ASP A 2 -5.69 19.47 -17.69
C ASP A 2 -4.35 18.81 -17.33
N GLU A 3 -4.29 17.49 -17.23
CA GLU A 3 -3.08 16.70 -17.08
C GLU A 3 -2.80 15.96 -18.39
N GLU A 4 -1.55 16.05 -18.92
CA GLU A 4 -1.13 15.31 -20.09
C GLU A 4 -1.02 13.83 -19.76
N LEU A 5 -1.67 13.00 -20.52
CA LEU A 5 -1.57 11.54 -20.46
C LEU A 5 -0.95 11.00 -21.75
N THR A 6 -0.35 9.84 -21.66
CA THR A 6 0.20 9.10 -22.80
C THR A 6 -0.64 7.88 -23.09
N LEU A 7 -1.27 7.87 -24.26
CA LEU A 7 -1.97 6.69 -24.80
C LEU A 7 -0.97 5.90 -25.64
N THR A 8 -0.65 4.68 -25.24
CA THR A 8 0.26 3.81 -26.01
C THR A 8 -0.56 2.85 -26.84
N THR A 9 -0.32 2.86 -28.16
CA THR A 9 -0.90 1.87 -29.09
C THR A 9 0.16 0.81 -29.38
N THR A 10 -0.08 -0.43 -28.96
CA THR A 10 0.81 -1.56 -29.20
C THR A 10 0.38 -2.30 -30.45
N PHE A 11 1.32 -2.47 -31.38
CA PHE A 11 1.17 -3.26 -32.60
C PHE A 11 1.97 -4.54 -32.46
N PHE A 12 1.41 -5.62 -32.98
CA PHE A 12 2.10 -6.90 -33.11
C PHE A 12 2.04 -7.37 -34.57
N ASN A 13 3.19 -7.63 -35.18
CA ASN A 13 3.29 -8.21 -36.51
C ASN A 13 3.54 -9.72 -36.39
N SER A 14 2.55 -10.52 -36.73
CA SER A 14 2.67 -11.98 -36.73
C SER A 14 3.17 -12.57 -38.07
N GLU A 15 3.37 -11.73 -39.06
CA GLU A 15 3.74 -12.15 -40.42
C GLU A 15 5.25 -12.29 -40.60
N ASP A 16 5.65 -12.95 -41.65
CA ASP A 16 7.06 -13.21 -42.01
C ASP A 16 7.76 -12.05 -42.71
N SER A 17 7.05 -10.96 -42.95
CA SER A 17 7.56 -9.75 -43.60
C SER A 17 7.32 -8.50 -42.76
N ASP A 18 8.18 -7.51 -42.95
CA ASP A 18 8.03 -6.21 -42.27
C ASP A 18 6.78 -5.48 -42.82
N ALA A 19 6.17 -4.69 -41.94
CA ALA A 19 5.07 -3.79 -42.24
C ALA A 19 5.45 -2.34 -41.92
N THR A 20 4.73 -1.38 -42.50
CA THR A 20 4.91 0.04 -42.22
C THR A 20 3.61 0.62 -41.73
N ILE A 21 3.58 1.17 -40.49
CA ILE A 21 2.48 1.95 -39.99
C ILE A 21 2.60 3.34 -40.62
N LYS A 22 1.76 3.64 -41.61
CA LYS A 22 1.80 4.91 -42.36
C LYS A 22 1.22 6.08 -41.59
N SER A 23 0.18 5.81 -40.86
CA SER A 23 -0.48 6.84 -40.03
C SER A 23 -1.31 6.24 -38.91
N LEU A 24 -1.42 7.03 -37.84
CA LEU A 24 -2.33 6.80 -36.70
C LEU A 24 -3.22 8.02 -36.55
N THR A 25 -4.51 7.82 -36.49
CA THR A 25 -5.48 8.89 -36.25
C THR A 25 -6.23 8.57 -34.96
N TYR A 26 -6.19 9.51 -34.04
CA TYR A 26 -6.90 9.44 -32.75
C TYR A 26 -8.13 10.33 -32.81
N SER A 27 -9.30 9.82 -32.44
CA SER A 27 -10.56 10.59 -32.43
C SER A 27 -11.42 10.29 -31.24
N ILE A 28 -12.23 11.27 -30.83
CA ILE A 28 -13.24 11.16 -29.77
C ILE A 28 -14.57 11.62 -30.34
N GLY A 29 -15.59 10.73 -30.31
CA GLY A 29 -16.91 11.05 -30.85
C GLY A 29 -16.87 11.48 -32.32
N GLY A 30 -15.96 10.93 -33.13
CA GLY A 30 -15.72 11.29 -34.52
C GLY A 30 -14.87 12.55 -34.75
N THR A 31 -14.52 13.28 -33.70
CA THR A 31 -13.65 14.45 -33.81
C THR A 31 -12.19 14.00 -33.67
N VAL A 32 -11.34 14.30 -34.64
CA VAL A 32 -9.90 14.01 -34.61
C VAL A 32 -9.23 14.88 -33.54
N ILE A 33 -8.55 14.22 -32.60
CA ILE A 33 -7.76 14.86 -31.54
C ILE A 33 -6.26 14.84 -31.81
N GLY A 34 -5.82 14.02 -32.77
CA GLY A 34 -4.45 13.99 -33.25
C GLY A 34 -4.24 12.99 -34.37
N THR A 35 -3.20 13.25 -35.16
CA THR A 35 -2.76 12.36 -36.23
C THR A 35 -1.24 12.28 -36.21
N ASP A 36 -0.72 11.06 -36.21
CA ASP A 36 0.69 10.77 -36.37
C ASP A 36 0.93 10.18 -37.78
N LYS A 37 1.82 10.80 -38.56
CA LYS A 37 2.22 10.39 -39.89
C LYS A 37 3.74 10.13 -39.99
N THR A 38 4.38 9.87 -38.85
CA THR A 38 5.83 9.66 -38.80
C THR A 38 6.29 8.51 -39.65
N GLY A 39 5.46 7.48 -39.79
CA GLY A 39 5.81 6.26 -40.52
C GLY A 39 6.75 5.36 -39.66
N TYR A 40 6.22 4.28 -39.13
CA TYR A 40 6.98 3.36 -38.27
C TYR A 40 7.16 2.02 -38.96
N THR A 41 8.36 1.51 -38.94
CA THR A 41 8.63 0.14 -39.35
C THR A 41 8.25 -0.81 -38.23
N LEU A 42 7.33 -1.72 -38.52
CA LEU A 42 6.98 -2.83 -37.65
C LEU A 42 7.62 -4.10 -38.21
N ALA A 43 8.77 -4.49 -37.64
CA ALA A 43 9.51 -5.63 -38.10
C ALA A 43 8.69 -6.92 -38.00
N LYS A 44 9.01 -7.90 -38.84
CA LYS A 44 8.38 -9.22 -38.79
C LYS A 44 8.51 -9.84 -37.39
N SER A 45 7.49 -10.54 -36.96
CA SER A 45 7.45 -11.24 -35.66
C SER A 45 7.84 -10.36 -34.45
N SER A 46 7.51 -9.07 -34.50
CA SER A 46 7.88 -8.09 -33.47
C SER A 46 6.70 -7.29 -32.98
N THR A 47 6.91 -6.61 -31.85
CA THR A 47 5.99 -5.67 -31.23
C THR A 47 6.55 -4.25 -31.33
N LEU A 48 5.69 -3.27 -31.51
CA LEU A 48 6.02 -1.85 -31.53
C LEU A 48 4.98 -1.06 -30.72
N ASP A 49 5.46 -0.24 -29.79
CA ASP A 49 4.66 0.69 -29.01
C ASP A 49 4.78 2.11 -29.60
N VAL A 50 3.63 2.72 -29.90
CA VAL A 50 3.56 4.09 -30.41
C VAL A 50 2.81 4.95 -29.37
N PRO A 51 3.50 5.87 -28.69
CA PRO A 51 2.90 6.76 -27.72
C PRO A 51 2.20 7.95 -28.41
N PHE A 52 1.06 8.36 -27.88
CA PHE A 52 0.35 9.59 -28.24
C PHE A 52 0.01 10.38 -26.99
N LYS A 53 0.36 11.67 -26.98
CA LYS A 53 0.10 12.57 -25.86
C LYS A 53 -1.22 13.31 -26.07
N TYR A 54 -2.05 13.32 -25.02
CA TYR A 54 -3.35 13.97 -25.03
C TYR A 54 -3.64 14.62 -23.68
N THR A 55 -4.16 15.85 -23.69
CA THR A 55 -4.59 16.56 -22.49
C THR A 55 -6.11 16.75 -22.54
N PRO A 56 -6.90 15.97 -21.80
CA PRO A 56 -8.35 16.13 -21.77
C PRO A 56 -8.74 17.39 -20.97
N THR A 57 -9.66 18.17 -21.53
CA THR A 57 -10.14 19.43 -20.93
C THR A 57 -11.52 19.35 -20.28
N ALA A 58 -12.18 18.19 -20.37
CA ALA A 58 -13.50 17.97 -19.78
C ALA A 58 -13.56 16.66 -19.00
N ALA A 59 -14.19 16.70 -17.81
CA ALA A 59 -14.41 15.52 -16.98
C ALA A 59 -15.62 14.74 -17.49
N ARG A 60 -15.37 13.60 -18.09
CA ARG A 60 -16.38 12.64 -18.54
C ARG A 60 -15.72 11.35 -19.03
N VAL A 61 -16.51 10.32 -19.26
CA VAL A 61 -16.05 9.13 -19.98
C VAL A 61 -15.95 9.45 -21.47
N PHE A 62 -14.80 9.19 -22.04
CA PHE A 62 -14.52 9.28 -23.46
C PHE A 62 -14.33 7.89 -24.05
N THR A 63 -14.75 7.70 -25.29
CA THR A 63 -14.28 6.59 -26.11
C THR A 63 -13.30 7.15 -27.13
N VAL A 64 -12.02 6.82 -26.93
CA VAL A 64 -10.97 7.15 -27.88
C VAL A 64 -10.92 6.06 -28.94
N GLN A 65 -11.09 6.44 -30.22
CA GLN A 65 -10.90 5.55 -31.35
C GLN A 65 -9.53 5.80 -31.98
N VAL A 66 -8.78 4.75 -32.16
CA VAL A 66 -7.48 4.77 -32.85
C VAL A 66 -7.66 4.06 -34.19
N THR A 67 -7.36 4.74 -35.27
CA THR A 67 -7.36 4.17 -36.63
C THR A 67 -5.93 4.19 -37.17
N ALA A 68 -5.40 3.02 -37.49
CA ALA A 68 -4.08 2.82 -38.06
C ALA A 68 -4.19 2.43 -39.52
N VAL A 69 -3.37 3.06 -40.40
CA VAL A 69 -3.17 2.65 -41.74
C VAL A 69 -1.79 1.96 -41.83
N VAL A 70 -1.80 0.70 -42.20
CA VAL A 70 -0.60 -0.17 -42.25
C VAL A 70 -0.40 -0.70 -43.69
N GLU A 71 0.81 -0.55 -44.19
CA GLU A 71 1.22 -1.10 -45.48
C GLU A 71 2.09 -2.33 -45.25
N GLN A 72 1.77 -3.43 -45.94
CA GLN A 72 2.57 -4.63 -45.94
C GLN A 72 2.67 -5.19 -47.37
N GLY A 73 3.87 -5.23 -47.92
CA GLY A 73 4.07 -5.52 -49.32
C GLY A 73 3.40 -4.44 -50.20
N ASN A 74 2.50 -4.86 -51.10
CA ASN A 74 1.73 -3.96 -51.97
C ASN A 74 0.30 -3.72 -51.47
N ASN A 75 0.00 -4.13 -50.23
CA ASN A 75 -1.36 -4.03 -49.68
C ASN A 75 -1.38 -3.00 -48.53
N GLU A 76 -2.49 -2.27 -48.48
CA GLU A 76 -2.79 -1.35 -47.41
C GLU A 76 -3.97 -1.87 -46.60
N TYR A 77 -3.84 -1.83 -45.26
CA TYR A 77 -4.83 -2.30 -44.29
C TYR A 77 -5.20 -1.17 -43.34
N THR A 78 -6.45 -1.10 -42.99
CA THR A 78 -6.93 -0.16 -41.95
C THR A 78 -7.42 -0.94 -40.74
N PHE A 79 -6.83 -0.64 -39.60
CA PHE A 79 -7.22 -1.22 -38.32
C PHE A 79 -7.80 -0.15 -37.43
N THR A 80 -8.88 -0.49 -36.73
CA THR A 80 -9.52 0.43 -35.76
C THR A 80 -9.71 -0.27 -34.42
N LYS A 81 -9.35 0.42 -33.36
CA LYS A 81 -9.58 -0.02 -31.99
C LYS A 81 -10.11 1.14 -31.15
N THR A 82 -10.93 0.81 -30.15
CA THR A 82 -11.44 1.78 -29.18
C THR A 82 -10.93 1.47 -27.79
N ILE A 83 -10.73 2.52 -26.99
CA ILE A 83 -10.39 2.45 -25.58
C ILE A 83 -11.29 3.41 -24.80
N GLY A 84 -11.80 2.97 -23.68
CA GLY A 84 -12.47 3.83 -22.70
C GLY A 84 -11.44 4.64 -21.92
N LEU A 85 -11.71 5.91 -21.72
CA LEU A 85 -10.92 6.82 -20.91
C LEU A 85 -11.86 7.57 -19.97
N ASP A 86 -11.77 7.29 -18.70
CA ASP A 86 -12.48 8.03 -17.66
C ASP A 86 -11.65 9.23 -17.20
N VAL A 87 -12.17 10.43 -17.44
CA VAL A 87 -11.51 11.69 -17.09
C VAL A 87 -12.24 12.35 -15.95
N LEU A 88 -11.58 12.45 -14.82
CA LEU A 88 -12.09 13.11 -13.63
C LEU A 88 -11.63 14.57 -13.57
N ASN A 89 -12.41 15.39 -12.86
CA ASN A 89 -11.97 16.74 -12.55
C ASN A 89 -10.80 16.67 -11.56
N ALA A 90 -9.69 17.35 -11.86
CA ALA A 90 -8.52 17.41 -11.00
C ALA A 90 -8.83 17.88 -9.56
N ASP A 91 -9.85 18.76 -9.40
CA ASP A 91 -10.26 19.25 -8.09
C ASP A 91 -11.07 18.23 -7.27
N SER A 92 -11.64 17.21 -7.92
CA SER A 92 -12.38 16.13 -7.25
C SER A 92 -11.50 14.93 -6.88
N LEU A 93 -10.24 14.89 -7.32
CA LEU A 93 -9.34 13.80 -7.03
C LEU A 93 -8.88 13.84 -5.56
N VAL A 94 -8.99 12.70 -4.91
CA VAL A 94 -8.43 12.43 -3.59
C VAL A 94 -7.10 11.70 -3.76
N TYR A 95 -6.06 12.15 -3.06
CA TYR A 95 -4.74 11.54 -3.12
C TYR A 95 -4.45 10.75 -1.84
N ILE A 96 -3.84 9.59 -2.03
CA ILE A 96 -3.16 8.82 -0.99
C ILE A 96 -1.67 8.88 -1.28
N GLY A 97 -0.89 9.47 -0.37
CA GLY A 97 0.56 9.44 -0.44
C GLY A 97 1.09 8.13 0.14
N ILE A 98 2.03 7.50 -0.56
CA ILE A 98 2.72 6.29 -0.08
C ILE A 98 4.19 6.65 0.10
N ASP A 99 4.68 6.59 1.33
CA ASP A 99 6.07 6.92 1.64
C ASP A 99 7.03 5.90 1.00
N ALA A 100 8.00 6.43 0.27
CA ALA A 100 9.09 5.69 -0.35
C ALA A 100 10.47 6.22 0.06
N SER A 101 10.51 7.26 0.91
CA SER A 101 11.73 7.98 1.22
C SER A 101 12.60 7.30 2.28
N HIS A 102 12.04 6.34 3.02
CA HIS A 102 12.70 5.70 4.17
C HIS A 102 13.06 4.22 3.91
N TYR A 103 13.27 3.81 2.65
CA TYR A 103 13.40 2.39 2.28
C TYR A 103 12.17 1.56 2.70
N ASN A 104 11.00 2.14 2.56
CA ASN A 104 9.74 1.55 3.00
C ASN A 104 9.47 0.21 2.32
N GLU A 105 9.20 -0.83 3.11
CA GLU A 105 8.95 -2.18 2.61
C GLU A 105 7.77 -2.21 1.65
N TYR A 106 7.87 -3.02 0.60
CA TYR A 106 6.94 -3.14 -0.53
C TYR A 106 6.88 -1.92 -1.47
N VAL A 107 7.50 -0.78 -1.11
CA VAL A 107 7.47 0.47 -1.89
C VAL A 107 8.83 0.76 -2.50
N SER A 108 9.84 1.05 -1.69
CA SER A 108 11.23 1.36 -2.09
C SER A 108 12.26 0.49 -1.38
N GLY A 109 11.83 -0.25 -0.36
CA GLY A 109 12.64 -1.15 0.44
C GLY A 109 12.85 -2.53 -0.21
N ASN A 110 12.90 -3.55 0.64
CA ASN A 110 12.86 -4.94 0.18
C ASN A 110 11.46 -5.21 -0.41
N TYR A 111 11.31 -6.02 -1.41
CA TYR A 111 10.06 -6.22 -2.17
C TYR A 111 9.48 -4.93 -2.79
N LYS A 112 10.36 -4.00 -3.19
CA LYS A 112 9.97 -2.74 -3.83
C LYS A 112 9.00 -2.92 -5.01
N ASP A 113 8.35 -1.83 -5.40
CA ASP A 113 7.41 -1.76 -6.54
C ASP A 113 6.21 -2.73 -6.41
N SER A 114 5.82 -3.09 -5.17
CA SER A 114 4.79 -4.08 -4.88
C SER A 114 3.46 -3.48 -4.42
N THR A 115 3.10 -2.26 -4.87
CA THR A 115 1.84 -1.59 -4.51
C THR A 115 0.96 -1.25 -5.72
N GLY A 116 1.30 -1.79 -6.91
CA GLY A 116 0.59 -1.49 -8.15
C GLY A 116 -0.88 -1.91 -8.13
N ASN A 117 -1.19 -3.08 -7.60
CA ASN A 117 -2.58 -3.56 -7.51
C ASN A 117 -3.43 -2.67 -6.59
N PHE A 118 -2.86 -2.22 -5.47
CA PHE A 118 -3.54 -1.26 -4.59
C PHE A 118 -3.79 0.07 -5.31
N GLY A 119 -2.81 0.54 -6.11
CA GLY A 119 -2.98 1.74 -6.94
C GLY A 119 -4.13 1.61 -7.95
N ASN A 120 -4.25 0.46 -8.60
CA ASN A 120 -5.36 0.17 -9.52
C ASN A 120 -6.70 0.15 -8.79
N LEU A 121 -6.79 -0.55 -7.67
CA LEU A 121 -8.01 -0.59 -6.85
C LEU A 121 -8.41 0.82 -6.35
N ALA A 122 -7.45 1.63 -5.94
CA ALA A 122 -7.70 3.01 -5.55
C ALA A 122 -8.24 3.84 -6.72
N ALA A 123 -7.68 3.65 -7.92
CA ALA A 123 -8.13 4.34 -9.13
C ALA A 123 -9.58 4.00 -9.50
N ASP A 124 -10.02 2.75 -9.32
CA ASP A 124 -11.41 2.32 -9.53
C ASP A 124 -12.40 3.07 -8.61
N HIS A 125 -11.90 3.58 -7.49
CA HIS A 125 -12.64 4.42 -6.54
C HIS A 125 -12.36 5.92 -6.67
N SER A 126 -11.82 6.37 -7.81
CA SER A 126 -11.46 7.78 -8.06
C SER A 126 -10.44 8.36 -7.06
N VAL A 127 -9.59 7.50 -6.52
CA VAL A 127 -8.49 7.83 -5.62
C VAL A 127 -7.16 7.61 -6.32
N ARG A 128 -6.24 8.57 -6.24
CA ARG A 128 -4.91 8.47 -6.83
C ARG A 128 -3.87 8.17 -5.77
N THR A 129 -3.10 7.12 -5.96
CA THR A 129 -1.91 6.85 -5.16
C THR A 129 -0.71 7.61 -5.73
N VAL A 130 0.10 8.20 -4.85
CA VAL A 130 1.31 8.94 -5.23
C VAL A 130 2.46 8.47 -4.36
N GLN A 131 3.50 7.97 -4.99
CA GLN A 131 4.72 7.57 -4.30
C GLN A 131 5.55 8.82 -3.95
N LEU A 132 5.89 8.96 -2.67
CA LEU A 132 6.65 10.08 -2.12
C LEU A 132 8.11 9.64 -1.94
N ASN A 133 8.98 10.04 -2.87
CA ASN A 133 10.32 9.46 -3.00
C ASN A 133 11.37 10.10 -2.10
N THR A 134 11.08 11.28 -1.57
CA THR A 134 11.98 12.03 -0.68
C THR A 134 11.23 12.55 0.54
N GLY A 135 11.97 12.83 1.64
CA GLY A 135 11.36 13.48 2.80
C GLY A 135 10.76 14.86 2.48
N ALA A 136 11.29 15.56 1.48
CA ALA A 136 10.71 16.82 1.00
C ALA A 136 9.34 16.57 0.33
N ASP A 137 9.18 15.49 -0.44
CA ASP A 137 7.89 15.10 -1.02
C ASP A 137 6.87 14.75 0.06
N LEU A 138 7.31 14.04 1.11
CA LEU A 138 6.46 13.71 2.25
C LEU A 138 5.96 14.99 2.96
N ILE A 139 6.85 15.93 3.24
CA ILE A 139 6.49 17.21 3.86
C ILE A 139 5.55 18.02 2.97
N ALA A 140 5.81 18.05 1.67
CA ALA A 140 4.97 18.75 0.70
C ALA A 140 3.56 18.12 0.62
N ALA A 141 3.46 16.79 0.63
CA ALA A 141 2.19 16.06 0.65
C ALA A 141 1.38 16.39 1.91
N CYS A 142 2.03 16.46 3.08
CA CYS A 142 1.38 16.85 4.34
C CYS A 142 0.71 18.23 4.30
N SER A 143 1.24 19.14 3.49
CA SER A 143 0.73 20.52 3.35
C SER A 143 -0.27 20.68 2.20
N ASN A 144 -0.45 19.65 1.37
CA ASN A 144 -1.31 19.72 0.18
C ASN A 144 -2.71 19.15 0.49
N PRO A 145 -3.78 19.97 0.41
CA PRO A 145 -5.13 19.58 0.79
C PRO A 145 -5.74 18.45 -0.08
N LYS A 146 -5.13 18.12 -1.22
CA LYS A 146 -5.54 16.98 -2.06
C LYS A 146 -5.24 15.64 -1.41
N TYR A 147 -4.18 15.55 -0.59
CA TYR A 147 -3.89 14.33 0.16
C TYR A 147 -4.86 14.19 1.33
N LYS A 148 -5.54 13.06 1.42
CA LYS A 148 -6.46 12.72 2.51
C LYS A 148 -5.91 11.62 3.40
N ALA A 149 -4.98 10.82 2.88
CA ALA A 149 -4.30 9.80 3.65
C ALA A 149 -2.83 9.68 3.26
N LEU A 150 -2.00 9.29 4.22
CA LEU A 150 -0.60 8.94 4.02
C LEU A 150 -0.36 7.53 4.56
N ILE A 151 0.32 6.69 3.78
CA ILE A 151 0.68 5.31 4.14
C ILE A 151 2.18 5.23 4.35
N LEU A 152 2.58 4.79 5.53
CA LEU A 152 3.96 4.60 5.93
C LEU A 152 4.18 3.12 6.28
N THR A 153 4.79 2.37 5.38
CA THR A 153 5.19 0.98 5.66
C THR A 153 6.49 0.94 6.46
N ALA A 154 6.83 -0.23 6.98
CA ALA A 154 8.03 -0.39 7.80
C ALA A 154 9.30 0.05 7.05
N PRO A 155 10.17 0.88 7.64
CA PRO A 155 11.45 1.26 7.04
C PRO A 155 12.42 0.08 7.08
N SER A 156 12.78 -0.46 5.91
CA SER A 156 13.60 -1.66 5.77
C SER A 156 14.93 -1.59 6.53
N ARG A 157 15.33 -2.74 7.07
CA ARG A 157 16.67 -2.99 7.64
C ARG A 157 17.39 -4.12 6.89
N ARG A 158 16.85 -4.59 5.78
CA ARG A 158 17.38 -5.73 5.00
C ARG A 158 18.26 -5.32 3.83
N LEU A 159 18.00 -4.18 3.21
CA LEU A 159 18.83 -3.68 2.11
C LEU A 159 20.22 -3.31 2.61
N ALA A 160 21.26 -3.56 1.81
CA ALA A 160 22.63 -3.21 2.16
C ALA A 160 22.79 -1.72 2.51
N ASP A 161 22.15 -0.84 1.75
CA ASP A 161 22.15 0.60 2.01
C ASP A 161 21.40 0.94 3.30
N ALA A 162 20.29 0.26 3.59
CA ALA A 162 19.54 0.45 4.83
C ALA A 162 20.27 -0.05 6.07
N GLN A 163 21.17 -1.02 5.92
CA GLN A 163 22.03 -1.52 7.00
C GLN A 163 23.17 -0.55 7.34
N THR A 164 23.71 0.13 6.33
CA THR A 164 24.81 1.08 6.49
C THR A 164 24.36 2.50 6.80
N ASN A 165 23.18 2.87 6.30
CA ASN A 165 22.57 4.19 6.49
C ASN A 165 21.05 4.04 6.72
N PRO A 166 20.65 3.50 7.88
CA PRO A 166 19.23 3.29 8.20
C PRO A 166 18.47 4.61 8.22
N LYS A 167 17.36 4.66 7.52
CA LYS A 167 16.52 5.85 7.48
C LYS A 167 15.61 5.90 8.71
N THR A 168 15.46 7.10 9.24
CA THR A 168 14.52 7.43 10.31
C THR A 168 13.84 8.75 9.95
N TYR A 169 12.66 9.01 10.47
CA TYR A 169 11.96 10.27 10.25
C TYR A 169 12.66 11.41 10.98
N SER A 170 12.95 12.50 10.28
CA SER A 170 13.48 13.73 10.86
C SER A 170 12.41 14.47 11.66
N ASP A 171 12.83 15.38 12.54
CA ASP A 171 11.91 16.25 13.32
C ASP A 171 10.96 17.03 12.40
N ALA A 172 11.42 17.47 11.22
CA ALA A 172 10.60 18.19 10.26
C ALA A 172 9.51 17.29 9.65
N GLU A 173 9.83 16.04 9.32
CA GLU A 173 8.87 15.05 8.82
C GLU A 173 7.88 14.65 9.89
N LEU A 174 8.35 14.38 11.11
CA LEU A 174 7.49 14.08 12.26
C LEU A 174 6.50 15.20 12.54
N LYS A 175 6.99 16.46 12.51
CA LYS A 175 6.13 17.63 12.66
C LYS A 175 5.11 17.74 11.54
N ALA A 176 5.53 17.56 10.29
CA ALA A 176 4.62 17.65 9.13
C ALA A 176 3.50 16.59 9.21
N LEU A 177 3.84 15.35 9.60
CA LEU A 177 2.86 14.27 9.81
C LEU A 177 1.89 14.60 10.94
N ALA A 178 2.38 15.17 12.04
CA ALA A 178 1.55 15.60 13.16
C ALA A 178 0.60 16.73 12.75
N ASP A 179 1.08 17.74 12.03
CA ASP A 179 0.27 18.85 11.52
C ASP A 179 -0.78 18.35 10.51
N PHE A 180 -0.42 17.41 9.62
CA PHE A 180 -1.33 16.78 8.67
C PHE A 180 -2.49 16.06 9.39
N ASN A 181 -2.17 15.27 10.41
CA ASN A 181 -3.19 14.57 11.20
C ASN A 181 -4.04 15.57 12.00
N ALA A 182 -3.43 16.61 12.59
CA ALA A 182 -4.15 17.67 13.28
C ALA A 182 -5.10 18.45 12.35
N ALA A 183 -4.80 18.52 11.06
CA ALA A 183 -5.67 19.12 10.04
C ALA A 183 -6.76 18.16 9.52
N GLY A 184 -6.87 16.96 10.07
CA GLY A 184 -7.89 15.96 9.71
C GLY A 184 -7.41 14.90 8.72
N GLY A 185 -6.13 14.89 8.34
CA GLY A 185 -5.55 13.88 7.46
C GLY A 185 -5.40 12.52 8.15
N THR A 186 -5.64 11.43 7.42
CA THR A 186 -5.47 10.07 7.91
C THR A 186 -4.02 9.61 7.77
N VAL A 187 -3.43 9.08 8.84
CA VAL A 187 -2.09 8.48 8.81
C VAL A 187 -2.20 6.99 9.08
N ILE A 188 -1.67 6.18 8.14
CA ILE A 188 -1.73 4.73 8.17
C ILE A 188 -0.31 4.21 8.33
N LEU A 189 -0.03 3.48 9.41
CA LEU A 189 1.23 2.79 9.62
C LEU A 189 1.02 1.30 9.43
N ALA A 190 1.87 0.69 8.61
CA ALA A 190 1.88 -0.74 8.38
C ALA A 190 3.25 -1.30 8.74
N GLY A 191 3.29 -2.06 9.83
CA GLY A 191 4.50 -2.63 10.39
C GLY A 191 5.02 -3.85 9.63
N TRP A 192 6.09 -4.41 10.14
CA TRP A 192 6.64 -5.69 9.75
C TRP A 192 7.38 -6.28 10.95
N SER A 193 7.50 -7.62 11.01
CA SER A 193 8.08 -8.24 12.17
C SER A 193 9.61 -8.09 12.24
N ASP A 194 10.15 -8.17 13.44
CA ASP A 194 11.59 -8.23 13.75
C ASP A 194 12.31 -9.37 13.02
N ASN A 195 11.58 -10.45 12.65
CA ASN A 195 12.11 -11.54 11.82
C ASN A 195 12.68 -11.07 10.46
N TYR A 196 12.32 -9.90 10.00
CA TYR A 196 12.81 -9.32 8.74
C TYR A 196 13.87 -8.24 8.94
N GLU A 197 14.34 -8.03 10.16
CA GLU A 197 15.50 -7.20 10.42
C GLU A 197 16.79 -7.96 10.17
N ASN A 198 17.88 -7.25 9.94
CA ASN A 198 19.20 -7.88 9.84
C ASN A 198 19.82 -7.95 11.22
N TYR A 199 19.63 -9.07 11.92
CA TYR A 199 20.09 -9.27 13.29
C TYR A 199 21.56 -8.94 13.50
N ASP A 200 22.43 -9.37 12.57
CA ASP A 200 23.86 -9.15 12.69
C ASP A 200 24.22 -7.67 12.72
N VAL A 201 23.55 -6.85 11.94
CA VAL A 201 23.79 -5.41 11.86
C VAL A 201 23.17 -4.70 13.06
N ILE A 202 21.94 -5.01 13.40
CA ILE A 202 21.22 -4.42 14.54
C ILE A 202 21.92 -4.77 15.86
N GLN A 203 22.21 -6.04 16.09
CA GLN A 203 22.88 -6.48 17.32
C GLN A 203 24.30 -5.92 17.50
N LYS A 204 25.04 -5.70 16.40
CA LYS A 204 26.39 -5.11 16.44
C LYS A 204 26.38 -3.59 16.55
N ASN A 205 25.27 -2.95 16.24
CA ASN A 205 25.15 -1.49 16.32
C ASN A 205 23.85 -1.06 17.01
N PRO A 206 23.82 -1.00 18.33
CA PRO A 206 22.63 -0.65 19.10
C PRO A 206 22.13 0.79 18.86
N ALA A 207 22.88 1.62 18.12
CA ALA A 207 22.43 2.94 17.70
C ALA A 207 21.46 2.89 16.50
N ILE A 208 21.36 1.76 15.81
CA ILE A 208 20.38 1.56 14.73
C ILE A 208 19.01 1.28 15.36
N LYS A 209 18.07 2.18 15.10
CA LYS A 209 16.70 1.96 15.52
C LYS A 209 16.05 0.82 14.72
N HIS A 210 15.32 -0.03 15.40
CA HIS A 210 14.48 -1.06 14.80
C HIS A 210 13.38 -0.43 13.92
N MET A 211 12.77 -1.24 13.03
CA MET A 211 11.67 -0.80 12.19
C MET A 211 10.50 -0.30 13.04
N ALA A 212 10.11 -1.10 14.03
CA ALA A 212 9.05 -0.75 14.97
C ALA A 212 9.35 0.54 15.75
N GLU A 213 10.58 0.71 16.26
CA GLU A 213 10.99 1.93 16.97
C GLU A 213 10.87 3.18 16.10
N THR A 214 11.27 3.07 14.82
CA THR A 214 11.18 4.18 13.85
C THR A 214 9.74 4.57 13.56
N GLN A 215 8.84 3.60 13.39
CA GLN A 215 7.40 3.86 13.20
C GLN A 215 6.75 4.37 14.49
N ASN A 216 7.19 3.90 15.64
CA ASN A 216 6.72 4.38 16.94
C ASN A 216 7.09 5.84 17.22
N ASP A 217 8.16 6.37 16.62
CA ASP A 217 8.45 7.82 16.69
C ASP A 217 7.38 8.63 15.96
N VAL A 218 6.88 8.14 14.83
CA VAL A 218 5.72 8.77 14.15
C VAL A 218 4.49 8.71 15.05
N LEU A 219 4.16 7.55 15.60
CA LEU A 219 3.01 7.40 16.50
C LEU A 219 3.09 8.32 17.72
N LYS A 220 4.27 8.48 18.31
CA LYS A 220 4.51 9.45 19.40
C LYS A 220 4.27 10.89 18.94
N ALA A 221 4.78 11.26 17.75
CA ALA A 221 4.60 12.61 17.21
C ALA A 221 3.11 12.93 16.94
N LEU A 222 2.31 11.94 16.50
CA LEU A 222 0.86 12.07 16.34
C LEU A 222 0.12 12.19 17.68
N GLY A 223 0.76 11.82 18.79
CA GLY A 223 0.15 11.71 20.11
C GLY A 223 -0.69 10.43 20.27
N SER A 224 -0.43 9.43 19.45
CA SER A 224 -1.12 8.14 19.49
C SER A 224 -0.75 7.34 20.73
N SER A 225 -1.71 6.62 21.26
CA SER A 225 -1.50 5.61 22.30
C SER A 225 -1.22 4.21 21.74
N LEU A 226 -1.27 4.03 20.42
CA LEU A 226 -0.90 2.78 19.77
C LEU A 226 0.61 2.69 19.53
N ARG A 227 1.14 1.46 19.57
CA ARG A 227 2.52 1.13 19.22
C ARG A 227 2.58 -0.16 18.41
N ILE A 228 3.53 -0.24 17.49
CA ILE A 228 3.91 -1.47 16.82
C ILE A 228 4.93 -2.16 17.72
N SER A 229 4.77 -3.45 17.97
CA SER A 229 5.69 -4.24 18.78
C SER A 229 6.90 -4.65 17.93
N ASP A 230 8.05 -4.74 18.58
CA ASP A 230 9.25 -5.29 17.98
C ASP A 230 9.23 -6.80 18.17
N ASP A 231 8.36 -7.48 17.46
CA ASP A 231 8.10 -8.92 17.59
C ASP A 231 7.65 -9.53 16.26
N ALA A 232 7.45 -10.84 16.25
CA ALA A 232 6.81 -11.55 15.17
C ALA A 232 5.59 -12.33 15.67
N THR A 233 4.49 -12.27 14.93
CA THR A 233 3.28 -13.02 15.23
C THR A 233 3.31 -14.39 14.57
N TYR A 234 2.93 -15.40 15.32
CA TYR A 234 2.91 -16.82 14.94
C TYR A 234 1.62 -17.50 15.35
N ASP A 235 1.27 -18.54 14.63
CA ASP A 235 0.18 -19.44 15.00
C ASP A 235 0.49 -20.86 14.53
N ASP A 236 0.60 -21.81 15.45
CA ASP A 236 0.91 -23.21 15.16
C ASP A 236 -0.30 -24.00 14.67
N VAL A 237 -1.50 -23.44 14.79
CA VAL A 237 -2.76 -24.14 14.51
C VAL A 237 -3.49 -23.52 13.32
N ARG A 238 -3.47 -22.17 13.23
CA ARG A 238 -4.27 -21.39 12.27
C ARG A 238 -3.40 -20.59 11.29
N SER A 239 -2.37 -21.23 10.76
CA SER A 239 -1.54 -20.65 9.70
C SER A 239 -1.97 -21.11 8.31
N ALA A 240 -1.41 -20.49 7.27
CA ALA A 240 -1.77 -20.77 5.87
C ALA A 240 -1.54 -22.22 5.42
N ALA A 241 -0.66 -22.95 6.08
CA ALA A 241 -0.29 -24.32 5.78
C ALA A 241 -0.36 -25.21 7.03
N ASP A 242 -1.43 -25.09 7.82
CA ASP A 242 -1.75 -25.94 8.96
C ASP A 242 -0.54 -26.11 9.93
N GLY A 243 0.10 -25.00 10.29
CA GLY A 243 1.22 -24.97 11.22
C GLY A 243 2.62 -25.11 10.58
N VAL A 244 2.72 -25.30 9.27
CA VAL A 244 4.02 -25.34 8.57
C VAL A 244 4.59 -23.95 8.37
N ASP A 245 3.77 -23.02 7.81
CA ASP A 245 4.15 -21.61 7.60
C ASP A 245 3.58 -20.74 8.73
N LYS A 246 4.09 -20.90 9.93
CA LYS A 246 3.55 -20.33 11.17
C LYS A 246 3.41 -18.81 11.19
N TRP A 247 4.11 -18.08 10.31
CA TRP A 247 4.09 -16.62 10.17
C TRP A 247 3.20 -16.14 9.02
N ARG A 248 2.62 -17.07 8.22
CA ARG A 248 1.62 -16.75 7.21
C ARG A 248 0.24 -16.85 7.82
N LEU A 249 -0.29 -15.75 8.26
CA LEU A 249 -1.52 -15.71 9.02
C LEU A 249 -2.65 -15.06 8.21
N TYR A 250 -3.86 -15.62 8.35
CA TYR A 250 -5.08 -15.08 7.76
C TYR A 250 -6.14 -15.01 8.86
N PHE A 251 -6.30 -13.80 9.40
CA PHE A 251 -7.23 -13.57 10.50
C PHE A 251 -8.66 -13.32 10.03
N SER A 252 -9.61 -13.88 10.75
CA SER A 252 -11.05 -13.69 10.55
C SER A 252 -11.77 -13.20 11.80
N THR A 253 -11.01 -12.76 12.80
CA THR A 253 -11.58 -12.23 14.03
C THR A 253 -11.56 -10.71 13.96
N TYR A 254 -12.73 -10.15 13.63
CA TYR A 254 -12.92 -8.72 13.45
C TYR A 254 -13.71 -8.13 14.62
N ASN A 255 -13.43 -6.86 14.91
CA ASN A 255 -14.33 -6.05 15.71
C ASN A 255 -15.43 -5.51 14.81
N THR A 256 -16.63 -6.04 14.91
CA THR A 256 -17.77 -5.67 14.06
C THR A 256 -18.29 -4.25 14.30
N ASP A 257 -17.90 -3.62 15.40
CA ASP A 257 -18.29 -2.25 15.73
C ASP A 257 -17.36 -1.21 15.06
N ASN A 258 -16.23 -1.65 14.47
CA ASN A 258 -15.33 -0.75 13.76
C ASN A 258 -15.83 -0.52 12.32
N PHE A 259 -15.87 0.74 11.88
CA PHE A 259 -16.39 1.09 10.56
C PHE A 259 -15.58 0.47 9.40
N LEU A 260 -14.26 0.18 9.60
CA LEU A 260 -13.42 -0.48 8.59
C LEU A 260 -13.80 -1.94 8.35
N THR A 261 -14.55 -2.55 9.27
CA THR A 261 -15.04 -3.93 9.13
C THR A 261 -16.47 -3.99 8.63
N SER A 262 -17.07 -2.84 8.32
CA SER A 262 -18.42 -2.78 7.76
C SER A 262 -18.48 -3.50 6.40
N GLY A 263 -19.33 -4.51 6.32
CA GLY A 263 -19.49 -5.30 5.10
C GLY A 263 -18.55 -6.52 4.99
N VAL A 264 -17.62 -6.71 5.92
CA VAL A 264 -16.79 -7.92 5.97
C VAL A 264 -17.69 -9.13 6.29
N ILE A 265 -17.59 -10.14 5.44
CA ILE A 265 -18.39 -11.37 5.59
C ILE A 265 -17.61 -12.39 6.42
N VAL A 266 -18.18 -12.78 7.57
CA VAL A 266 -17.69 -13.87 8.40
C VAL A 266 -18.81 -14.88 8.60
N ASP A 267 -18.62 -16.09 8.09
CA ASP A 267 -19.55 -17.20 8.32
C ASP A 267 -19.26 -17.83 9.70
N ALA A 268 -20.29 -17.91 10.54
CA ALA A 268 -20.15 -18.40 11.90
C ALA A 268 -19.86 -19.92 11.96
N ASP A 269 -20.33 -20.67 10.97
CA ASP A 269 -20.14 -22.12 10.89
C ASP A 269 -18.79 -22.48 10.24
N HIS A 270 -18.25 -21.56 9.40
CA HIS A 270 -17.00 -21.72 8.66
C HIS A 270 -16.03 -20.54 8.86
N PRO A 271 -15.72 -20.17 10.11
CA PRO A 271 -15.01 -18.90 10.40
C PRO A 271 -13.56 -18.86 9.89
N TYR A 272 -13.01 -19.97 9.45
CA TYR A 272 -11.64 -20.08 8.95
C TYR A 272 -11.55 -20.48 7.48
N ASP A 273 -12.67 -20.78 6.84
CA ASP A 273 -12.70 -21.23 5.45
C ASP A 273 -12.84 -20.04 4.50
N LYS A 274 -11.84 -19.88 3.62
CA LYS A 274 -11.79 -18.78 2.61
C LYS A 274 -12.96 -18.78 1.61
N LEU A 275 -13.71 -19.88 1.51
CA LEU A 275 -14.87 -19.95 0.61
C LEU A 275 -16.10 -19.27 1.22
N TYR A 276 -16.14 -19.09 2.53
CA TYR A 276 -17.29 -18.57 3.26
C TYR A 276 -16.97 -17.33 4.08
N THR A 277 -15.70 -17.15 4.44
CA THR A 277 -15.24 -16.09 5.35
C THR A 277 -14.13 -15.26 4.70
N GLU A 278 -14.31 -13.94 4.69
CA GLU A 278 -13.25 -13.02 4.30
C GLU A 278 -12.17 -12.95 5.38
N ARG A 279 -10.92 -12.90 4.97
CA ARG A 279 -9.79 -12.98 5.88
C ARG A 279 -8.79 -11.87 5.63
N PHE A 280 -8.30 -11.31 6.71
CA PHE A 280 -7.23 -10.32 6.69
C PHE A 280 -5.86 -11.02 6.62
N SER A 281 -5.08 -10.74 5.59
CA SER A 281 -3.71 -11.25 5.46
C SER A 281 -2.77 -10.53 6.42
N HIS A 282 -2.02 -11.31 7.20
CA HIS A 282 -1.03 -10.83 8.14
C HIS A 282 0.25 -11.64 7.98
N TYR A 283 0.93 -11.41 6.85
CA TYR A 283 2.13 -12.13 6.50
C TYR A 283 3.37 -11.47 7.09
N GLY A 284 4.09 -12.23 7.94
CA GLY A 284 5.31 -11.75 8.59
C GLY A 284 5.12 -10.46 9.39
N GLY A 285 3.96 -10.33 10.02
CA GLY A 285 3.62 -9.13 10.76
C GLY A 285 4.04 -9.17 12.23
N ALA A 286 4.09 -7.98 12.83
CA ALA A 286 4.24 -7.75 14.25
C ALA A 286 2.87 -7.70 14.96
N SER A 287 2.85 -7.80 16.28
CA SER A 287 1.68 -7.39 17.06
C SER A 287 1.66 -5.88 17.27
N ILE A 288 0.51 -5.36 17.68
CA ILE A 288 0.39 -3.97 18.12
C ILE A 288 -0.14 -3.92 19.56
N TYR A 289 0.18 -2.85 20.27
CA TYR A 289 -0.26 -2.67 21.66
C TYR A 289 -0.58 -1.21 21.97
N ALA A 290 -1.28 -0.99 23.07
CA ALA A 290 -1.56 0.34 23.57
C ALA A 290 -0.63 0.72 24.72
N VAL A 291 -0.43 2.03 24.90
CA VAL A 291 0.27 2.63 26.05
C VAL A 291 -0.68 3.53 26.82
N ASP A 292 -0.44 3.65 28.12
CA ASP A 292 -1.12 4.60 28.99
C ASP A 292 -0.62 6.04 28.77
N ALA A 293 -1.18 7.00 29.49
CA ALA A 293 -0.76 8.40 29.44
C ALA A 293 0.70 8.63 29.86
N GLY A 294 1.32 7.69 30.56
CA GLY A 294 2.73 7.71 30.92
C GLY A 294 3.64 7.08 29.87
N GLY A 295 3.06 6.53 28.79
CA GLY A 295 3.79 5.83 27.74
C GLY A 295 4.13 4.38 28.07
N ASN A 296 3.59 3.84 29.17
CA ASN A 296 3.81 2.45 29.55
C ASN A 296 2.77 1.55 28.88
N PRO A 297 3.19 0.35 28.45
CA PRO A 297 2.27 -0.63 27.90
C PRO A 297 1.12 -0.94 28.85
N THR A 298 -0.09 -1.04 28.29
CA THR A 298 -1.32 -1.32 29.06
C THR A 298 -2.14 -2.43 28.41
N SER A 299 -2.81 -3.23 29.23
CA SER A 299 -3.79 -4.22 28.79
C SER A 299 -5.18 -3.63 28.58
N ALA A 300 -5.41 -2.37 28.98
CA ALA A 300 -6.66 -1.66 28.76
C ALA A 300 -6.53 -0.74 27.56
N LEU A 301 -7.41 -0.88 26.59
CA LEU A 301 -7.46 0.02 25.44
C LEU A 301 -7.99 1.39 25.86
N PRO A 302 -7.29 2.49 25.53
CA PRO A 302 -7.85 3.82 25.64
C PRO A 302 -9.16 3.95 24.85
N SER A 303 -10.08 4.79 25.33
CA SER A 303 -11.38 5.00 24.67
C SER A 303 -11.30 5.58 23.26
N THR A 304 -10.15 6.16 22.89
CA THR A 304 -9.85 6.66 21.53
C THR A 304 -9.49 5.55 20.56
N VAL A 305 -9.15 4.36 21.06
CA VAL A 305 -8.69 3.21 20.26
C VAL A 305 -9.85 2.25 20.01
N SER A 306 -10.05 1.90 18.74
CA SER A 306 -10.97 0.86 18.30
C SER A 306 -10.22 -0.24 17.58
N PRO A 307 -10.21 -1.47 18.08
CA PRO A 307 -9.66 -2.61 17.34
C PRO A 307 -10.33 -2.78 16.00
N VAL A 308 -9.59 -3.33 15.03
CA VAL A 308 -10.11 -3.72 13.71
C VAL A 308 -10.03 -5.23 13.55
N VAL A 309 -8.81 -5.78 13.74
CA VAL A 309 -8.53 -7.21 13.60
C VAL A 309 -7.76 -7.70 14.81
N TYR A 310 -8.19 -8.83 15.33
CA TYR A 310 -7.48 -9.59 16.36
C TYR A 310 -6.82 -10.83 15.76
N GLY A 311 -5.76 -11.29 16.37
CA GLY A 311 -5.25 -12.64 16.19
C GLY A 311 -6.27 -13.69 16.63
N HIS A 312 -6.08 -14.94 16.23
CA HIS A 312 -6.85 -16.07 16.76
C HIS A 312 -6.49 -16.36 18.22
N ALA A 313 -7.30 -17.13 18.92
CA ALA A 313 -7.01 -17.54 20.30
C ALA A 313 -5.68 -18.31 20.45
N THR A 314 -5.22 -18.96 19.36
CA THR A 314 -3.96 -19.68 19.29
C THR A 314 -2.75 -18.83 18.87
N THR A 315 -3.00 -17.59 18.44
CA THR A 315 -1.95 -16.68 17.98
C THR A 315 -1.10 -16.20 19.16
N TYR A 316 0.21 -16.20 18.97
CA TYR A 316 1.18 -15.69 19.92
C TYR A 316 2.24 -14.83 19.24
N SER A 317 3.00 -14.07 20.00
CA SER A 317 4.14 -13.32 19.49
C SER A 317 5.44 -13.77 20.16
N ILE A 318 6.55 -13.65 19.43
CA ILE A 318 7.88 -13.95 19.92
C ILE A 318 8.83 -12.81 19.53
N ASP A 319 9.83 -12.63 20.37
CA ASP A 319 11.02 -11.83 20.10
C ASP A 319 12.01 -12.73 19.34
N VAL A 320 12.07 -12.56 18.02
CA VAL A 320 12.87 -13.45 17.15
C VAL A 320 14.33 -13.10 17.22
N ASP A 321 14.68 -11.84 17.33
CA ASP A 321 16.06 -11.39 17.40
C ASP A 321 16.64 -11.43 18.82
N LYS A 322 15.79 -11.67 19.83
CA LYS A 322 16.16 -11.88 21.23
C LYS A 322 16.85 -10.69 21.88
N ASP A 323 16.50 -9.50 21.48
CA ASP A 323 17.04 -8.28 22.06
C ASP A 323 16.28 -7.81 23.33
N GLY A 324 15.16 -8.45 23.62
CA GLY A 324 14.33 -8.18 24.79
C GLY A 324 13.36 -7.01 24.65
N LYS A 325 13.23 -6.41 23.46
CA LYS A 325 12.36 -5.24 23.23
C LYS A 325 10.93 -5.57 22.84
N GLY A 326 10.65 -6.78 22.46
CA GLY A 326 9.33 -7.25 22.03
C GLY A 326 9.02 -8.68 22.45
N GLY A 327 7.91 -9.24 22.02
CA GLY A 327 7.53 -10.64 21.99
C GLY A 327 7.80 -11.53 23.21
N ALA A 328 8.80 -12.41 23.11
CA ALA A 328 9.10 -13.41 24.13
C ALA A 328 9.64 -12.78 25.41
N GLY A 329 8.99 -13.08 26.53
CA GLY A 329 9.33 -12.50 27.84
C GLY A 329 8.70 -11.13 28.08
N THR A 330 8.23 -10.45 27.07
CA THR A 330 7.41 -9.26 27.21
C THR A 330 5.95 -9.69 27.41
N PRO A 331 5.18 -9.05 28.31
CA PRO A 331 3.77 -9.35 28.42
C PRO A 331 3.10 -9.18 27.07
N LYS A 332 2.52 -10.24 26.55
CA LYS A 332 1.66 -10.15 25.37
C LYS A 332 0.45 -9.34 25.78
N TYR A 333 0.28 -8.19 25.14
CA TYR A 333 -0.90 -7.40 25.38
C TYR A 333 -2.05 -8.00 24.59
N THR A 334 -3.05 -8.49 25.33
CA THR A 334 -4.22 -9.14 24.76
C THR A 334 -5.44 -8.35 25.14
N TYR A 335 -6.32 -8.07 24.19
CA TYR A 335 -7.36 -7.05 24.32
C TYR A 335 -8.79 -7.55 24.14
N ALA A 336 -9.00 -8.75 23.64
CA ALA A 336 -10.36 -9.27 23.52
C ALA A 336 -10.90 -9.69 24.88
N ALA A 337 -12.05 -9.19 25.25
CA ALA A 337 -12.59 -9.25 26.60
C ALA A 337 -12.74 -10.65 27.20
N ASN A 338 -12.81 -11.72 26.44
CA ASN A 338 -12.97 -13.09 26.94
C ASN A 338 -11.98 -14.10 26.36
N ASP A 339 -11.07 -13.69 25.48
CA ASP A 339 -10.26 -14.57 24.66
C ASP A 339 -8.76 -14.28 24.67
N ASN A 340 -8.34 -13.20 25.33
CA ASN A 340 -6.95 -12.79 25.42
C ASN A 340 -6.23 -12.78 24.04
N ARG A 341 -6.84 -12.17 23.04
CA ARG A 341 -6.31 -12.16 21.67
C ARG A 341 -5.33 -11.02 21.48
N LEU A 342 -4.28 -11.27 20.71
CA LEU A 342 -3.37 -10.22 20.26
C LEU A 342 -4.12 -9.23 19.36
N LEU A 343 -3.75 -7.96 19.46
CA LEU A 343 -4.21 -6.94 18.54
C LEU A 343 -3.23 -6.87 17.37
N VAL A 344 -3.75 -6.91 16.14
CA VAL A 344 -2.93 -6.87 14.93
C VAL A 344 -3.28 -5.70 14.01
N MET A 345 -4.46 -5.13 14.16
CA MET A 345 -4.86 -3.89 13.50
C MET A 345 -5.84 -3.12 14.37
N ALA A 346 -5.64 -1.81 14.47
CA ALA A 346 -6.54 -0.91 15.20
C ALA A 346 -6.58 0.48 14.56
N THR A 347 -7.64 1.20 14.85
CA THR A 347 -7.76 2.63 14.58
C THR A 347 -7.70 3.42 15.88
N GLU A 348 -7.23 4.65 15.79
CA GLU A 348 -7.32 5.61 16.89
C GLU A 348 -7.85 6.94 16.37
N GLN A 349 -8.85 7.49 17.06
CA GLN A 349 -9.46 8.77 16.75
C GLN A 349 -9.25 9.73 17.93
N LEU A 350 -8.27 10.59 17.80
CA LEU A 350 -8.04 11.66 18.76
C LEU A 350 -9.01 12.82 18.50
N GLU A 351 -9.44 13.49 19.56
CA GLU A 351 -10.39 14.60 19.45
C GLU A 351 -9.85 15.74 18.56
N GLY A 352 -10.66 16.11 17.56
CA GLY A 352 -10.32 17.18 16.61
C GLY A 352 -9.21 16.87 15.62
N LYS A 353 -8.74 15.61 15.53
CA LYS A 353 -7.70 15.19 14.60
C LYS A 353 -8.21 14.20 13.55
N GLY A 354 -7.38 13.90 12.56
CA GLY A 354 -7.62 12.83 11.60
C GLY A 354 -7.47 11.44 12.20
N LEU A 355 -7.86 10.43 11.42
CA LEU A 355 -7.77 9.04 11.81
C LEU A 355 -6.31 8.57 11.81
N ILE A 356 -5.95 7.76 12.78
CA ILE A 356 -4.71 6.99 12.82
C ILE A 356 -5.08 5.52 12.63
N VAL A 357 -4.45 4.84 11.67
CA VAL A 357 -4.61 3.40 11.44
C VAL A 357 -3.27 2.73 11.66
N VAL A 358 -3.23 1.71 12.50
CA VAL A 358 -2.02 0.95 12.78
C VAL A 358 -2.28 -0.52 12.50
N SER A 359 -1.46 -1.09 11.63
CA SER A 359 -1.45 -2.52 11.32
C SER A 359 -0.06 -3.08 11.61
N GLY A 360 0.02 -4.27 12.16
CA GLY A 360 1.29 -4.98 12.38
C GLY A 360 1.91 -5.53 11.09
N ALA A 361 1.16 -5.57 9.99
CA ALA A 361 1.63 -6.00 8.68
C ALA A 361 1.14 -5.07 7.57
N ALA A 362 1.86 -5.05 6.44
CA ALA A 362 1.40 -4.40 5.24
C ALA A 362 0.18 -5.14 4.67
N PHE A 363 -0.85 -4.39 4.30
CA PHE A 363 -2.08 -4.94 3.71
C PHE A 363 -2.34 -4.42 2.29
N MET A 364 -1.49 -3.52 1.78
CA MET A 364 -1.62 -2.89 0.47
C MET A 364 -0.64 -3.45 -0.58
N SER A 365 0.13 -4.47 -0.24
CA SER A 365 1.10 -5.06 -1.18
C SER A 365 0.41 -5.92 -2.24
N ASN A 366 1.07 -6.15 -3.37
CA ASN A 366 0.58 -7.05 -4.42
C ASN A 366 0.45 -8.52 -3.96
N PHE A 367 0.96 -8.85 -2.77
CA PHE A 367 0.77 -10.18 -2.18
C PHE A 367 -0.60 -10.30 -1.50
N GLU A 368 -1.15 -9.20 -0.99
CA GLU A 368 -2.44 -9.12 -0.31
C GLU A 368 -3.54 -8.63 -1.25
N VAL A 369 -3.27 -7.60 -2.05
CA VAL A 369 -4.20 -7.04 -3.03
C VAL A 369 -3.94 -7.73 -4.37
N GLN A 370 -4.80 -8.67 -4.75
CA GLN A 370 -4.67 -9.37 -6.02
C GLN A 370 -5.21 -8.51 -7.17
N ALA A 371 -4.58 -8.65 -8.35
CA ALA A 371 -5.11 -8.05 -9.57
C ALA A 371 -6.49 -8.69 -9.88
N GLN A 372 -7.49 -7.85 -10.16
CA GLN A 372 -8.81 -8.28 -10.60
C GLN A 372 -8.83 -8.52 -12.12
#